data_f60c7945f1b68c4475419f28ebf5b8d6
#
_entry.id   f60c7945f1b68c4475419f28ebf5b8d6
#
_cell.length_a   1.000
_cell.length_b   1.000
_cell.length_c   1.000
_cell.angle_alpha   90.00
_cell.angle_beta   90.00
_cell.angle_gamma   90.00
#
_symmetry.space_group_name_H-M   'P 1'
#
loop_
_entity.id
_entity.type
_entity.pdbx_description
1 polymer ?
#
loop_
_entity_poly.entity_id
_entity_poly.type
_entity_poly.pdbx_seq_one_letter_code
_entity_poly.pdbx_strand_id
1 'polypeptide(L)'
;MRNGIREFFAAANTEEGFYSIFESVFPPSALDKIFIIKGGPGTGKSTLMRQIAEYACGRGYSPELYYCSSDTSSLDGIVIPERSCAVIDGTAPHMTDPKYPGACETIISLYGAFDIAALRKRRGEIIGLATENSELYHAAYRFLSAAGRVHREIEESALSAYNGEKAAGAQRRLLRAMKLPTGKAGRSEFRYVDAIGTSGNVHLPTLEKAAGTVYTVSDKYLY
;
A
#
# COMPACT_ATOMS: atom_id res chain seq x y z
N MET A 1 -13.01 0.65 -19.99
CA MET A 1 -11.80 0.57 -19.17
C MET A 1 -11.61 1.94 -18.50
N ARG A 2 -11.48 2.03 -17.18
CA ARG A 2 -11.08 3.28 -16.51
C ARG A 2 -9.62 3.50 -16.87
N ASN A 3 -9.35 4.24 -17.93
CA ASN A 3 -8.01 4.54 -18.40
C ASN A 3 -7.24 5.28 -17.31
N GLY A 4 -6.13 4.73 -16.89
CA GLY A 4 -5.09 5.44 -16.16
C GLY A 4 -5.02 5.25 -14.64
N ILE A 5 -5.96 4.59 -13.98
CA ILE A 5 -5.85 4.31 -12.53
C ILE A 5 -4.83 3.21 -12.29
N ARG A 6 -3.85 3.49 -11.41
CA ARG A 6 -2.91 2.52 -10.87
C ARG A 6 -3.23 2.24 -9.41
N GLU A 7 -3.12 1.01 -8.98
CA GLU A 7 -3.58 0.52 -7.68
C GLU A 7 -2.42 -0.13 -6.94
N PHE A 8 -2.17 0.28 -5.70
CA PHE A 8 -1.03 -0.16 -4.91
C PHE A 8 -1.39 -0.26 -3.42
N PHE A 9 -0.46 -0.78 -2.63
CA PHE A 9 -0.44 -0.63 -1.18
C PHE A 9 0.78 0.21 -0.78
N ALA A 10 0.63 1.06 0.25
CA ALA A 10 1.73 1.83 0.84
C ALA A 10 2.22 1.24 2.17
N ALA A 11 1.63 0.12 2.59
CA ALA A 11 2.02 -0.63 3.76
C ALA A 11 1.69 -2.11 3.59
N ALA A 12 2.29 -2.95 4.43
CA ALA A 12 2.04 -4.38 4.45
C ALA A 12 2.04 -4.91 5.89
N ASN A 13 1.21 -5.93 6.14
CA ASN A 13 1.31 -6.76 7.32
C ASN A 13 2.33 -7.86 7.02
N THR A 14 3.40 -7.94 7.80
CA THR A 14 4.52 -8.86 7.59
C THR A 14 4.75 -9.74 8.81
N GLU A 15 5.64 -10.70 8.68
CA GLU A 15 6.08 -11.55 9.80
C GLU A 15 6.79 -10.77 10.91
N GLU A 16 7.35 -9.59 10.59
CA GLU A 16 8.01 -8.69 11.52
C GLU A 16 7.06 -7.64 12.10
N GLY A 17 5.80 -7.63 11.66
CA GLY A 17 4.78 -6.67 12.04
C GLY A 17 4.31 -5.79 10.89
N PHE A 18 3.76 -4.64 11.23
CA PHE A 18 3.31 -3.67 10.25
C PHE A 18 4.49 -2.88 9.67
N TYR A 19 4.63 -2.93 8.35
CA TYR A 19 5.68 -2.21 7.64
C TYR A 19 5.06 -1.17 6.69
N SER A 20 5.50 0.07 6.79
CA SER A 20 4.98 1.20 6.02
C SER A 20 6.05 1.85 5.15
N ILE A 21 5.70 2.13 3.90
CA ILE A 21 6.53 2.90 2.94
C ILE A 21 5.92 4.27 2.62
N PHE A 22 5.06 4.80 3.51
CA PHE A 22 4.39 6.08 3.32
C PHE A 22 5.35 7.21 2.98
N GLU A 23 6.49 7.31 3.66
CA GLU A 23 7.48 8.36 3.40
C GLU A 23 8.09 8.29 2.00
N SER A 24 8.22 7.09 1.43
CA SER A 24 8.74 6.93 0.07
C SER A 24 7.67 7.10 -1.00
N VAL A 25 6.41 6.83 -0.65
CA VAL A 25 5.26 6.98 -1.56
C VAL A 25 4.75 8.42 -1.60
N PHE A 26 4.75 9.11 -0.46
CA PHE A 26 4.25 10.48 -0.32
C PHE A 26 5.35 11.46 0.13
N PRO A 27 6.50 11.54 -0.56
CA PRO A 27 7.62 12.36 -0.11
C PRO A 27 7.33 13.86 -0.32
N PRO A 28 7.44 14.69 0.72
CA PRO A 28 7.29 16.15 0.60
C PRO A 28 8.30 16.80 -0.37
N SER A 29 9.39 16.10 -0.66
CA SER A 29 10.40 16.57 -1.63
C SER A 29 9.99 16.44 -3.11
N ALA A 30 8.96 15.63 -3.40
CA ALA A 30 8.50 15.36 -4.76
C ALA A 30 7.04 15.75 -4.99
N LEU A 31 6.32 16.14 -3.92
CA LEU A 31 4.93 16.53 -3.97
C LEU A 31 4.76 17.99 -3.56
N ASP A 32 4.13 18.77 -4.41
CA ASP A 32 3.87 20.21 -4.14
C ASP A 32 2.83 20.39 -3.06
N LYS A 33 1.87 19.45 -2.95
CA LYS A 33 0.79 19.49 -1.97
C LYS A 33 0.44 18.12 -1.44
N ILE A 34 0.39 17.99 -0.12
CA ILE A 34 -0.05 16.81 0.59
C ILE A 34 -1.16 17.22 1.56
N PHE A 35 -2.35 16.67 1.36
CA PHE A 35 -3.48 16.86 2.26
C PHE A 35 -3.56 15.66 3.21
N ILE A 36 -3.37 15.90 4.50
CA ILE A 36 -3.39 14.90 5.56
C ILE A 36 -4.77 14.92 6.21
N ILE A 37 -5.57 13.88 5.99
CA ILE A 37 -6.91 13.78 6.57
C ILE A 37 -6.81 13.23 7.98
N LYS A 38 -7.36 13.94 8.94
CA LYS A 38 -7.53 13.50 10.33
C LYS A 38 -9.01 13.22 10.60
N GLY A 39 -9.31 12.00 11.05
CA GLY A 39 -10.67 11.58 11.39
C GLY A 39 -10.70 10.14 11.86
N GLY A 40 -11.62 9.78 12.75
CA GLY A 40 -11.76 8.40 13.23
C GLY A 40 -12.31 7.44 12.17
N PRO A 41 -12.44 6.15 12.51
CA PRO A 41 -13.12 5.17 11.68
C PRO A 41 -14.53 5.65 11.30
N GLY A 42 -14.98 5.35 10.08
CA GLY A 42 -16.32 5.68 9.62
C GLY A 42 -16.60 7.15 9.26
N THR A 43 -15.61 8.05 9.36
CA THR A 43 -15.79 9.48 9.02
C THR A 43 -15.80 9.79 7.53
N GLY A 44 -15.70 8.79 6.66
CA GLY A 44 -15.76 8.96 5.22
C GLY A 44 -14.45 9.33 4.54
N LYS A 45 -13.28 9.18 5.21
CA LYS A 45 -11.95 9.46 4.63
C LYS A 45 -11.74 8.76 3.29
N SER A 46 -11.93 7.44 3.24
CA SER A 46 -11.78 6.65 2.02
C SER A 46 -12.79 7.04 0.95
N THR A 47 -14.03 7.37 1.32
CA THR A 47 -15.06 7.86 0.39
C THR A 47 -14.66 9.18 -0.23
N LEU A 48 -14.14 10.12 0.57
CA LEU A 48 -13.64 11.40 0.08
C LEU A 48 -12.48 11.21 -0.91
N MET A 49 -11.52 10.36 -0.58
CA MET A 49 -10.40 10.05 -1.47
C MET A 49 -10.87 9.44 -2.78
N ARG A 50 -11.85 8.52 -2.76
CA ARG A 50 -12.44 7.95 -3.99
C ARG A 50 -13.11 9.02 -4.85
N GLN A 51 -13.87 9.91 -4.26
CA GLN A 51 -14.51 11.01 -4.99
C GLN A 51 -13.49 11.95 -5.63
N ILE A 52 -12.39 12.25 -4.93
CA ILE A 52 -11.29 13.07 -5.49
C ILE A 52 -10.63 12.33 -6.66
N ALA A 53 -10.36 11.03 -6.54
CA ALA A 53 -9.79 10.23 -7.61
C ALA A 53 -10.72 10.16 -8.83
N GLU A 54 -12.01 9.96 -8.63
CA GLU A 54 -13.01 9.97 -9.71
C GLU A 54 -13.08 11.33 -10.41
N TYR A 55 -13.07 12.42 -9.63
CA TYR A 55 -13.01 13.77 -10.19
C TYR A 55 -11.74 14.00 -11.01
N ALA A 56 -10.58 13.54 -10.54
CA ALA A 56 -9.32 13.62 -11.26
C ALA A 56 -9.38 12.84 -12.58
N CYS A 57 -9.91 11.61 -12.58
CA CYS A 57 -10.15 10.84 -13.79
C CYS A 57 -11.04 11.56 -14.80
N GLY A 58 -12.12 12.19 -14.32
CA GLY A 58 -13.03 13.00 -15.16
C GLY A 58 -12.35 14.22 -15.79
N ARG A 59 -11.19 14.64 -15.26
CA ARG A 59 -10.34 15.71 -15.81
C ARG A 59 -9.18 15.20 -16.67
N GLY A 60 -9.11 13.89 -16.93
CA GLY A 60 -8.08 13.26 -17.75
C GLY A 60 -6.77 12.95 -17.00
N TYR A 61 -6.73 13.07 -15.68
CA TYR A 61 -5.59 12.66 -14.87
C TYR A 61 -5.62 11.15 -14.58
N SER A 62 -4.46 10.59 -14.22
CA SER A 62 -4.27 9.16 -13.95
C SER A 62 -3.87 8.95 -12.48
N PRO A 63 -4.81 8.99 -11.53
CA PRO A 63 -4.50 8.85 -10.12
C PRO A 63 -3.95 7.48 -9.78
N GLU A 64 -3.09 7.45 -8.76
CA GLU A 64 -2.67 6.25 -8.05
C GLU A 64 -3.50 6.11 -6.78
N LEU A 65 -4.07 4.92 -6.56
CA LEU A 65 -4.83 4.58 -5.37
C LEU A 65 -3.97 3.67 -4.49
N TYR A 66 -3.87 4.03 -3.22
CA TYR A 66 -3.17 3.24 -2.21
C TYR A 66 -4.17 2.66 -1.23
N TYR A 67 -4.41 1.36 -1.34
CA TYR A 67 -5.34 0.63 -0.49
C TYR A 67 -4.75 0.36 0.89
N CYS A 68 -5.62 0.27 1.89
CA CYS A 68 -5.24 -0.19 3.21
C CYS A 68 -4.90 -1.68 3.18
N SER A 69 -3.73 -2.05 3.70
CA SER A 69 -3.30 -3.45 3.73
C SER A 69 -4.15 -4.32 4.67
N SER A 70 -4.76 -3.73 5.68
CA SER A 70 -5.63 -4.45 6.61
C SER A 70 -7.08 -4.55 6.12
N ASP A 71 -7.60 -3.48 5.51
CA ASP A 71 -8.94 -3.42 4.91
C ASP A 71 -8.84 -2.95 3.45
N THR A 72 -8.72 -3.90 2.54
CA THR A 72 -8.56 -3.63 1.11
C THR A 72 -9.78 -2.98 0.43
N SER A 73 -10.88 -2.80 1.15
CA SER A 73 -12.00 -1.98 0.72
C SER A 73 -11.80 -0.48 0.96
N SER A 74 -10.83 -0.11 1.80
CA SER A 74 -10.50 1.26 2.18
C SER A 74 -9.26 1.77 1.45
N LEU A 75 -9.13 3.12 1.38
CA LEU A 75 -7.94 3.79 0.87
C LEU A 75 -7.18 4.45 2.02
N ASP A 76 -5.86 4.27 2.02
CA ASP A 76 -4.91 4.96 2.90
C ASP A 76 -4.36 6.23 2.22
N GLY A 77 -4.43 6.31 0.89
CA GLY A 77 -3.98 7.49 0.16
C GLY A 77 -4.30 7.46 -1.32
N ILE A 78 -4.16 8.62 -1.94
CA ILE A 78 -4.16 8.79 -3.39
C ILE A 78 -3.06 9.78 -3.79
N VAL A 79 -2.48 9.57 -4.96
CA VAL A 79 -1.58 10.52 -5.62
C VAL A 79 -2.16 10.90 -6.97
N ILE A 80 -2.07 12.16 -7.34
CA ILE A 80 -2.35 12.66 -8.67
C ILE A 80 -1.03 13.17 -9.24
N PRO A 81 -0.27 12.30 -9.94
CA PRO A 81 1.12 12.59 -10.33
C PRO A 81 1.24 13.85 -11.19
N GLU A 82 0.31 14.05 -12.13
CA GLU A 82 0.31 15.20 -13.05
C GLU A 82 0.05 16.53 -12.33
N ARG A 83 -0.35 16.49 -11.05
CA ARG A 83 -0.60 17.65 -10.19
C ARG A 83 0.38 17.73 -9.02
N SER A 84 1.34 16.81 -8.93
CA SER A 84 2.26 16.70 -7.79
C SER A 84 1.54 16.80 -6.45
N CYS A 85 0.38 16.12 -6.34
CA CYS A 85 -0.54 16.27 -5.22
C CYS A 85 -0.93 14.91 -4.65
N ALA A 86 -1.00 14.81 -3.31
CA ALA A 86 -1.48 13.64 -2.60
C ALA A 86 -2.55 14.00 -1.57
N VAL A 87 -3.42 13.04 -1.29
CA VAL A 87 -4.33 13.04 -0.14
C VAL A 87 -4.10 11.75 0.62
N ILE A 88 -3.79 11.83 1.90
CA ILE A 88 -3.44 10.66 2.72
C ILE A 88 -4.27 10.59 3.99
N ASP A 89 -4.51 9.37 4.46
CA ASP A 89 -5.04 9.12 5.81
C ASP A 89 -3.90 9.30 6.83
N GLY A 90 -4.02 10.31 7.67
CA GLY A 90 -3.06 10.60 8.75
C GLY A 90 -3.48 10.04 10.10
N THR A 91 -4.36 9.03 10.14
CA THR A 91 -4.80 8.37 11.38
C THR A 91 -4.08 7.04 11.60
N ALA A 92 -4.18 6.48 12.80
CA ALA A 92 -3.58 5.19 13.10
C ALA A 92 -4.09 4.10 12.12
N PRO A 93 -3.20 3.15 11.71
CA PRO A 93 -1.82 2.93 12.14
C PRO A 93 -0.78 3.85 11.46
N HIS A 94 -1.14 4.62 10.42
CA HIS A 94 -0.27 5.50 9.64
C HIS A 94 -0.22 6.92 10.20
N MET A 95 -0.12 7.09 11.53
CA MET A 95 -0.10 8.43 12.11
C MET A 95 0.96 9.31 11.45
N THR A 96 0.50 10.23 10.61
CA THR A 96 1.35 11.19 9.91
C THR A 96 0.99 12.58 10.36
N ASP A 97 1.96 13.31 10.89
CA ASP A 97 1.86 14.73 11.19
C ASP A 97 2.69 15.53 10.18
N PRO A 98 2.28 16.75 9.85
CA PRO A 98 3.00 17.58 8.90
C PRO A 98 4.45 17.82 9.35
N LYS A 99 5.41 17.55 8.46
CA LYS A 99 6.82 17.92 8.64
C LYS A 99 7.07 19.37 8.21
N TYR A 100 6.34 19.82 7.20
CA TYR A 100 6.46 21.14 6.59
C TYR A 100 5.08 21.81 6.46
N PRO A 101 4.40 22.11 7.59
CA PRO A 101 3.05 22.64 7.60
C PRO A 101 2.96 23.97 6.87
N GLY A 102 1.98 24.08 5.97
CA GLY A 102 1.77 25.28 5.16
C GLY A 102 2.72 25.44 3.97
N ALA A 103 3.88 24.79 3.96
CA ALA A 103 4.79 24.80 2.81
C ALA A 103 4.29 23.84 1.71
N CYS A 104 4.04 22.59 2.07
CA CYS A 104 3.48 21.58 1.17
C CYS A 104 2.41 20.71 1.84
N GLU A 105 2.29 20.72 3.16
CA GLU A 105 1.39 19.86 3.90
C GLU A 105 0.28 20.65 4.58
N THR A 106 -0.96 20.15 4.47
CA THR A 106 -2.14 20.75 5.04
C THR A 106 -3.00 19.70 5.72
N ILE A 107 -3.41 19.94 6.96
CA ILE A 107 -4.34 19.05 7.68
C ILE A 107 -5.77 19.38 7.25
N ILE A 108 -6.53 18.34 6.89
CA ILE A 108 -7.97 18.36 6.74
C ILE A 108 -8.58 17.57 7.90
N SER A 109 -9.29 18.27 8.78
CA SER A 109 -9.93 17.65 9.93
C SER A 109 -11.39 17.31 9.63
N LEU A 110 -11.75 16.05 9.78
CA LEU A 110 -13.14 15.58 9.73
C LEU A 110 -13.79 15.47 11.12
N TYR A 111 -13.12 15.94 12.18
CA TYR A 111 -13.67 15.92 13.55
C TYR A 111 -14.96 16.74 13.69
N GLY A 112 -15.17 17.73 12.86
CA GLY A 112 -16.44 18.49 12.82
C GLY A 112 -17.66 17.66 12.41
N ALA A 113 -17.45 16.48 11.80
CA ALA A 113 -18.53 15.55 11.46
C ALA A 113 -18.95 14.62 12.61
N PHE A 114 -18.28 14.69 13.76
CA PHE A 114 -18.59 13.84 14.91
C PHE A 114 -19.74 14.41 15.77
N ASP A 115 -20.66 13.55 16.18
CA ASP A 115 -21.50 13.79 17.36
C ASP A 115 -20.68 13.51 18.63
N ILE A 116 -20.01 14.55 19.11
CA ILE A 116 -19.13 14.47 20.30
C ILE A 116 -19.90 14.02 21.55
N ALA A 117 -21.19 14.42 21.67
CA ALA A 117 -21.99 14.05 22.84
C ALA A 117 -22.32 12.54 22.84
N ALA A 118 -22.68 12.00 21.67
CA ALA A 118 -22.90 10.55 21.51
C ALA A 118 -21.63 9.75 21.75
N LEU A 119 -20.49 10.17 21.20
CA LEU A 119 -19.21 9.51 21.39
C LEU A 119 -18.78 9.49 22.86
N ARG A 120 -18.96 10.62 23.59
CA ARG A 120 -18.65 10.68 25.01
C ARG A 120 -19.49 9.71 25.85
N LYS A 121 -20.76 9.54 25.53
CA LYS A 121 -21.64 8.56 26.21
C LYS A 121 -21.15 7.12 26.02
N ARG A 122 -20.57 6.80 24.87
CA ARG A 122 -20.06 5.47 24.53
C ARG A 122 -18.53 5.33 24.75
N ARG A 123 -17.91 6.24 25.46
CA ARG A 123 -16.45 6.28 25.65
C ARG A 123 -15.86 4.96 26.14
N GLY A 124 -16.47 4.31 27.13
CA GLY A 124 -15.98 3.05 27.67
C GLY A 124 -16.02 1.92 26.66
N GLU A 125 -17.11 1.81 25.90
CA GLU A 125 -17.27 0.84 24.81
C GLU A 125 -16.22 1.07 23.70
N ILE A 126 -16.02 2.31 23.28
CA ILE A 126 -15.05 2.66 22.23
C ILE A 126 -13.62 2.29 22.66
N ILE A 127 -13.25 2.60 23.91
CA ILE A 127 -11.93 2.24 24.45
C ILE A 127 -11.78 0.73 24.54
N GLY A 128 -12.81 0.01 25.02
CA GLY A 128 -12.80 -1.45 25.09
C GLY A 128 -12.59 -2.10 23.73
N LEU A 129 -13.37 -1.70 22.73
CA LEU A 129 -13.22 -2.20 21.35
C LEU A 129 -11.84 -1.87 20.73
N ALA A 130 -11.30 -0.69 20.99
CA ALA A 130 -9.95 -0.34 20.52
C ALA A 130 -8.87 -1.22 21.16
N THR A 131 -9.00 -1.53 22.45
CA THR A 131 -8.09 -2.44 23.16
C THR A 131 -8.18 -3.85 22.61
N GLU A 132 -9.39 -4.40 22.48
CA GLU A 132 -9.63 -5.73 21.91
C GLU A 132 -9.07 -5.84 20.49
N ASN A 133 -9.32 -4.85 19.65
CA ASN A 133 -8.78 -4.80 18.29
C ASN A 133 -7.25 -4.84 18.30
N SER A 134 -6.60 -4.11 19.20
CA SER A 134 -5.14 -4.13 19.34
C SER A 134 -4.63 -5.52 19.73
N GLU A 135 -5.30 -6.20 20.66
CA GLU A 135 -4.94 -7.56 21.08
C GLU A 135 -5.09 -8.57 19.92
N LEU A 136 -6.13 -8.43 19.09
CA LEU A 136 -6.33 -9.25 17.90
C LEU A 136 -5.21 -9.03 16.87
N TYR A 137 -4.77 -7.80 16.64
CA TYR A 137 -3.60 -7.53 15.79
C TYR A 137 -2.33 -8.19 16.33
N HIS A 138 -2.07 -8.08 17.63
CA HIS A 138 -0.93 -8.77 18.25
C HIS A 138 -1.01 -10.29 18.07
N ALA A 139 -2.20 -10.87 18.17
CA ALA A 139 -2.40 -12.30 17.90
C ALA A 139 -2.11 -12.63 16.43
N ALA A 140 -2.65 -11.86 15.49
CA ALA A 140 -2.43 -12.05 14.06
C ALA A 140 -0.93 -11.99 13.69
N TYR A 141 -0.18 -11.02 14.22
CA TYR A 141 1.26 -10.93 13.98
C TYR A 141 2.06 -12.12 14.56
N ARG A 142 1.61 -12.72 15.67
CA ARG A 142 2.24 -13.96 16.15
C ARG A 142 2.07 -15.12 15.16
N PHE A 143 0.90 -15.23 14.50
CA PHE A 143 0.68 -16.23 13.46
C PHE A 143 1.50 -15.93 12.20
N LEU A 144 1.56 -14.67 11.75
CA LEU A 144 2.39 -14.27 10.62
C LEU A 144 3.88 -14.56 10.89
N SER A 145 4.38 -14.26 12.09
CA SER A 145 5.75 -14.57 12.49
C SER A 145 6.02 -16.07 12.52
N ALA A 146 5.05 -16.90 12.93
CA ALA A 146 5.19 -18.34 12.86
C ALA A 146 5.23 -18.85 11.41
N ALA A 147 4.37 -18.32 10.54
CA ALA A 147 4.37 -18.63 9.11
C ALA A 147 5.69 -18.23 8.44
N GLY A 148 6.23 -17.04 8.77
CA GLY A 148 7.53 -16.59 8.26
C GLY A 148 8.68 -17.50 8.66
N ARG A 149 8.67 -18.08 9.88
CA ARG A 149 9.68 -19.09 10.27
C ARG A 149 9.62 -20.32 9.38
N VAL A 150 8.41 -20.85 9.12
CA VAL A 150 8.24 -21.99 8.22
C VAL A 150 8.68 -21.65 6.80
N HIS A 151 8.37 -20.45 6.33
CA HIS A 151 8.79 -19.99 5.01
C HIS A 151 10.32 -19.94 4.86
N ARG A 152 11.03 -19.41 5.86
CA ARG A 152 12.51 -19.43 5.86
C ARG A 152 13.11 -20.83 5.79
N GLU A 153 12.55 -21.80 6.51
CA GLU A 153 13.00 -23.20 6.41
C GLU A 153 12.82 -23.78 5.01
N ILE A 154 11.71 -23.42 4.34
CA ILE A 154 11.45 -23.80 2.94
C ILE A 154 12.49 -23.15 2.02
N GLU A 155 12.77 -21.85 2.19
CA GLU A 155 13.78 -21.13 1.41
C GLU A 155 15.18 -21.74 1.58
N GLU A 156 15.60 -22.03 2.81
CA GLU A 156 16.90 -22.67 3.09
C GLU A 156 16.99 -24.04 2.44
N SER A 157 15.91 -24.83 2.52
CA SER A 157 15.85 -26.13 1.85
C SER A 157 15.95 -25.98 0.33
N ALA A 158 15.23 -25.02 -0.26
CA ALA A 158 15.28 -24.75 -1.70
C ALA A 158 16.67 -24.26 -2.15
N LEU A 159 17.32 -23.41 -1.35
CA LEU A 159 18.69 -22.93 -1.63
C LEU A 159 19.71 -24.08 -1.67
N SER A 160 19.54 -25.11 -0.86
CA SER A 160 20.42 -26.27 -0.88
C SER A 160 20.39 -27.04 -2.21
N ALA A 161 19.28 -26.97 -2.94
CA ALA A 161 19.07 -27.60 -4.25
C ALA A 161 19.29 -26.63 -5.44
N TYR A 162 19.63 -25.36 -5.16
CA TYR A 162 19.74 -24.31 -6.17
C TYR A 162 20.95 -24.53 -7.10
N ASN A 163 20.69 -24.53 -8.41
CA ASN A 163 21.73 -24.59 -9.44
C ASN A 163 21.92 -23.22 -10.12
N GLY A 164 22.91 -22.46 -9.65
CA GLY A 164 23.19 -21.10 -10.14
C GLY A 164 23.52 -21.01 -11.63
N GLU A 165 24.16 -22.03 -12.22
CA GLU A 165 24.48 -22.02 -13.67
C GLU A 165 23.23 -22.17 -14.52
N LYS A 166 22.31 -23.07 -14.13
CA LYS A 166 21.01 -23.23 -14.83
C LYS A 166 20.18 -21.95 -14.70
N ALA A 167 20.12 -21.35 -13.51
CA ALA A 167 19.41 -20.10 -13.27
C ALA A 167 19.99 -18.95 -14.09
N ALA A 168 21.31 -18.76 -14.13
CA ALA A 168 21.96 -17.77 -14.97
C ALA A 168 21.71 -18.01 -16.47
N GLY A 169 21.64 -19.26 -16.89
CA GLY A 169 21.25 -19.62 -18.26
C GLY A 169 19.81 -19.23 -18.59
N ALA A 170 18.87 -19.46 -17.67
CA ALA A 170 17.48 -19.05 -17.83
C ALA A 170 17.34 -17.52 -17.86
N GLN A 171 18.02 -16.80 -16.96
CA GLN A 171 18.05 -15.34 -16.93
C GLN A 171 18.57 -14.75 -18.25
N ARG A 172 19.67 -15.25 -18.79
CA ARG A 172 20.20 -14.77 -20.08
C ARG A 172 19.22 -14.99 -21.23
N ARG A 173 18.50 -16.12 -21.24
CA ARG A 173 17.46 -16.36 -22.26
C ARG A 173 16.30 -15.37 -22.13
N LEU A 174 15.83 -15.13 -20.92
CA LEU A 174 14.75 -14.17 -20.63
C LEU A 174 15.15 -12.76 -21.06
N LEU A 175 16.32 -12.27 -20.64
CA LEU A 175 16.82 -10.94 -21.00
C LEU A 175 16.92 -10.74 -22.54
N ARG A 176 17.35 -11.79 -23.27
CA ARG A 176 17.36 -11.74 -24.74
C ARG A 176 15.95 -11.66 -25.33
N ALA A 177 15.00 -12.41 -24.76
CA ALA A 177 13.62 -12.40 -25.23
C ALA A 177 12.93 -11.04 -24.97
N MET A 178 13.23 -10.39 -23.85
CA MET A 178 12.67 -9.09 -23.45
C MET A 178 13.07 -7.94 -24.39
N LYS A 179 14.18 -8.07 -25.15
CA LYS A 179 14.68 -7.01 -26.05
C LYS A 179 14.69 -5.64 -25.40
N LEU A 180 15.25 -5.56 -24.18
CA LEU A 180 15.28 -4.34 -23.38
C LEU A 180 15.88 -3.18 -24.21
N PRO A 181 15.27 -1.98 -24.17
CA PRO A 181 15.79 -0.84 -24.89
C PRO A 181 17.17 -0.46 -24.33
N THR A 182 18.09 -0.12 -25.22
CA THR A 182 19.39 0.49 -24.86
C THR A 182 19.16 1.97 -24.59
N GLY A 183 19.34 2.43 -23.37
CA GLY A 183 19.09 3.82 -23.01
C GLY A 183 19.51 4.13 -21.58
N LYS A 184 19.19 5.33 -21.11
CA LYS A 184 19.41 5.71 -19.70
C LYS A 184 18.50 4.86 -18.81
N ALA A 185 19.00 4.45 -17.64
CA ALA A 185 18.19 3.81 -16.63
C ALA A 185 16.99 4.69 -16.28
N GLY A 186 15.81 4.07 -16.20
CA GLY A 186 14.60 4.73 -15.74
C GLY A 186 14.69 5.06 -14.24
N ARG A 187 13.71 5.84 -13.74
CA ARG A 187 13.54 6.04 -12.32
C ARG A 187 13.03 4.72 -11.70
N SER A 188 13.65 4.31 -10.60
CA SER A 188 13.17 3.17 -9.82
C SER A 188 12.23 3.66 -8.73
N GLU A 189 11.05 3.05 -8.63
CA GLU A 189 10.07 3.33 -7.58
C GLU A 189 9.64 2.01 -6.94
N PHE A 190 9.55 2.01 -5.61
CA PHE A 190 9.11 0.85 -4.86
C PHE A 190 7.62 1.00 -4.51
N ARG A 191 6.84 -0.06 -4.78
CA ARG A 191 5.41 -0.14 -4.47
C ARG A 191 5.06 -1.57 -4.06
N TYR A 192 4.09 -1.74 -3.17
CA TYR A 192 3.50 -3.05 -2.89
C TYR A 192 2.30 -3.28 -3.81
N VAL A 193 2.21 -4.48 -4.35
CA VAL A 193 1.05 -4.96 -5.11
C VAL A 193 0.33 -6.12 -4.41
N ASP A 194 0.92 -6.63 -3.34
CA ASP A 194 0.38 -7.70 -2.52
C ASP A 194 0.23 -7.24 -1.08
N ALA A 195 -0.83 -7.70 -0.42
CA ALA A 195 -1.05 -7.48 1.00
C ALA A 195 -1.78 -8.66 1.65
N ILE A 196 -1.51 -8.87 2.94
CA ILE A 196 -2.25 -9.78 3.81
C ILE A 196 -3.16 -8.94 4.70
N GLY A 197 -4.46 -9.10 4.55
CA GLY A 197 -5.46 -8.37 5.32
C GLY A 197 -6.58 -9.25 5.83
N THR A 198 -7.68 -8.65 6.26
CA THR A 198 -8.87 -9.36 6.76
C THR A 198 -9.51 -10.29 5.73
N SER A 199 -9.30 -10.03 4.45
CA SER A 199 -9.77 -10.86 3.34
C SER A 199 -8.75 -11.93 2.90
N GLY A 200 -7.65 -12.13 3.64
CA GLY A 200 -6.54 -13.01 3.27
C GLY A 200 -5.53 -12.31 2.37
N ASN A 201 -4.91 -13.06 1.48
CA ASN A 201 -3.96 -12.51 0.51
C ASN A 201 -4.71 -11.80 -0.61
N VAL A 202 -4.34 -10.55 -0.86
CA VAL A 202 -4.89 -9.73 -1.95
C VAL A 202 -3.76 -9.30 -2.87
N HIS A 203 -3.92 -9.58 -4.17
CA HIS A 203 -3.03 -9.16 -5.24
C HIS A 203 -3.70 -8.10 -6.11
N LEU A 204 -3.00 -7.00 -6.39
CA LEU A 204 -3.42 -5.94 -7.29
C LEU A 204 -2.70 -6.10 -8.63
N PRO A 205 -3.41 -6.47 -9.72
CA PRO A 205 -2.80 -6.74 -11.01
C PRO A 205 -2.43 -5.46 -11.78
N THR A 206 -1.84 -4.49 -11.09
CA THR A 206 -1.51 -3.18 -11.66
C THR A 206 -0.37 -3.26 -12.65
N LEU A 207 0.65 -4.03 -12.34
CA LEU A 207 1.82 -4.20 -13.21
C LEU A 207 1.45 -4.96 -14.48
N GLU A 208 0.65 -6.02 -14.36
CA GLU A 208 0.16 -6.82 -15.47
C GLU A 208 -0.74 -6.01 -16.41
N LYS A 209 -1.60 -5.16 -15.84
CA LYS A 209 -2.47 -4.26 -16.62
C LYS A 209 -1.69 -3.16 -17.35
N ALA A 210 -0.57 -2.72 -16.79
CA ALA A 210 0.26 -1.66 -17.35
C ALA A 210 1.28 -2.18 -18.38
N ALA A 211 1.65 -3.47 -18.30
CA ALA A 211 2.66 -4.06 -19.13
C ALA A 211 2.11 -4.42 -20.54
N GLY A 212 2.86 -4.08 -21.59
CA GLY A 212 2.54 -4.54 -22.96
C GLY A 212 2.87 -6.02 -23.18
N THR A 213 3.78 -6.57 -22.37
CA THR A 213 4.17 -7.98 -22.39
C THR A 213 4.48 -8.43 -20.97
N VAL A 214 3.92 -9.55 -20.57
CA VAL A 214 4.18 -10.18 -19.27
C VAL A 214 4.93 -11.49 -19.48
N TYR A 215 6.02 -11.67 -18.77
CA TYR A 215 6.77 -12.92 -18.72
C TYR A 215 6.53 -13.58 -17.37
N THR A 216 6.04 -14.80 -17.39
CA THR A 216 5.83 -15.59 -16.17
C THR A 216 6.96 -16.60 -15.99
N VAL A 217 7.45 -16.70 -14.76
CA VAL A 217 8.36 -17.75 -14.33
C VAL A 217 7.55 -18.71 -13.48
N SER A 218 7.42 -19.96 -13.94
CA SER A 218 6.79 -21.00 -13.12
C SER A 218 7.86 -21.76 -12.37
N ASP A 219 7.79 -21.72 -11.07
CA ASP A 219 8.58 -22.55 -10.19
C ASP A 219 7.68 -23.59 -9.53
N LYS A 220 8.05 -24.88 -9.66
CA LYS A 220 7.29 -25.98 -9.05
C LYS A 220 7.59 -26.18 -7.56
N TYR A 221 8.59 -25.50 -7.04
CA TYR A 221 9.16 -25.75 -5.71
C TYR A 221 9.19 -24.51 -4.80
N LEU A 222 8.90 -23.34 -5.32
CA LEU A 222 8.70 -22.12 -4.54
C LEU A 222 7.18 -21.88 -4.38
N TYR A 223 6.73 -22.07 -3.20
CA TYR A 223 5.33 -21.82 -2.78
C TYR A 223 5.19 -20.44 -2.17
#